data_89bfcf9e852512bc3a1f47e7310f2a83
#
_entry.id   89bfcf9e852512bc3a1f47e7310f2a83
#
_cell.length_a   1.000
_cell.length_b   1.000
_cell.length_c   1.000
_cell.angle_alpha   90.00
_cell.angle_beta   90.00
_cell.angle_gamma   90.00
#
_symmetry.space_group_name_H-M   'P 1'
#
loop_
_entity.id
_entity.type
_entity.pdbx_description
1 polymer ?
#
loop_
_entity_poly.entity_id
_entity_poly.type
_entity_poly.pdbx_seq_one_letter_code
_entity_poly.pdbx_strand_id
1 'polypeptide(L)'
;MSLQGKTLFITGGSRGIGLEIAKRCARDGANVAIAAKTTDPNPKLPGTIYTAAAEIEAAGGRALPLQCDIRDDAQVAEAARKTAEAFNGIDILINNASAINLTPTEATPIKRFDLMFGVNVRGTFLTTQACLPYLKQSAERRRNPHVLTLSPPLNMEPRWFAPHVAYTMAKYGMSMCVLGHAEEFKPYGIAVNALWPRTVIQTAALQMIPGIRPEHCRTPAIMADAAYAILNMDAASTTGNFFIDETVLRGAGMSNGDFAQYSVVPGSKQLLPDLFL
;
A
#
# COMPACT_ATOMS: atom_id res chain seq x y z
N MET A 1 -17.19 -5.32 9.93
CA MET A 1 -17.62 -5.71 8.56
C MET A 1 -16.68 -6.78 8.06
N SER A 2 -16.98 -7.46 6.94
CA SER A 2 -16.10 -8.46 6.33
C SER A 2 -15.74 -8.02 4.91
N LEU A 3 -14.57 -8.44 4.43
CA LEU A 3 -14.15 -8.22 3.04
C LEU A 3 -14.55 -9.36 2.10
N GLN A 4 -15.40 -10.29 2.55
CA GLN A 4 -15.89 -11.39 1.73
C GLN A 4 -16.53 -10.88 0.43
N GLY A 5 -16.06 -11.40 -0.70
CA GLY A 5 -16.53 -11.03 -2.04
C GLY A 5 -16.26 -9.58 -2.45
N LYS A 6 -15.48 -8.82 -1.67
CA LYS A 6 -14.94 -7.51 -2.10
C LYS A 6 -13.82 -7.72 -3.10
N THR A 7 -13.69 -6.80 -4.05
CA THR A 7 -12.62 -6.82 -5.05
C THR A 7 -11.58 -5.75 -4.73
N LEU A 8 -10.34 -6.19 -4.52
CA LEU A 8 -9.17 -5.34 -4.32
C LEU A 8 -8.34 -5.27 -5.59
N PHE A 9 -7.96 -4.05 -5.99
CA PHE A 9 -6.89 -3.80 -6.96
C PHE A 9 -5.67 -3.30 -6.17
N ILE A 10 -4.57 -4.05 -6.19
CA ILE A 10 -3.37 -3.70 -5.43
C ILE A 10 -2.16 -3.53 -6.33
N THR A 11 -1.50 -2.36 -6.23
CA THR A 11 -0.27 -2.08 -6.95
C THR A 11 0.95 -2.58 -6.16
N GLY A 12 1.92 -3.21 -6.85
CA GLY A 12 3.12 -3.72 -6.19
C GLY A 12 2.87 -4.87 -5.20
N GLY A 13 1.79 -5.62 -5.38
CA GLY A 13 1.36 -6.71 -4.49
C GLY A 13 2.09 -8.04 -4.65
N SER A 14 3.21 -8.11 -5.40
CA SER A 14 3.95 -9.35 -5.63
C SER A 14 4.83 -9.80 -4.44
N ARG A 15 5.01 -8.95 -3.43
CA ARG A 15 5.84 -9.21 -2.22
C ARG A 15 5.59 -8.17 -1.12
N GLY A 16 6.23 -8.38 0.04
CA GLY A 16 6.29 -7.41 1.14
C GLY A 16 4.93 -6.99 1.68
N ILE A 17 4.79 -5.71 2.02
CA ILE A 17 3.57 -5.14 2.62
C ILE A 17 2.34 -5.41 1.73
N GLY A 18 2.47 -5.17 0.41
CA GLY A 18 1.36 -5.36 -0.52
C GLY A 18 0.84 -6.80 -0.54
N LEU A 19 1.73 -7.79 -0.55
CA LEU A 19 1.34 -9.21 -0.51
C LEU A 19 0.68 -9.58 0.82
N GLU A 20 1.21 -9.10 1.95
CA GLU A 20 0.59 -9.40 3.26
C GLU A 20 -0.78 -8.75 3.42
N ILE A 21 -1.00 -7.52 2.93
CA ILE A 21 -2.33 -6.90 2.86
C ILE A 21 -3.28 -7.77 2.02
N ALA A 22 -2.83 -8.22 0.85
CA ALA A 22 -3.60 -9.07 -0.04
C ALA A 22 -4.01 -10.38 0.65
N LYS A 23 -3.06 -11.09 1.28
CA LYS A 23 -3.31 -12.33 2.03
C LYS A 23 -4.25 -12.11 3.22
N ARG A 24 -4.10 -10.99 3.95
CA ARG A 24 -4.97 -10.66 5.07
C ARG A 24 -6.43 -10.49 4.63
N CYS A 25 -6.64 -9.79 3.51
CA CYS A 25 -7.98 -9.62 2.94
C CYS A 25 -8.53 -10.93 2.35
N ALA A 26 -7.67 -11.74 1.75
CA ALA A 26 -8.02 -13.05 1.18
C ALA A 26 -8.56 -14.03 2.22
N ARG A 27 -8.11 -13.97 3.49
CA ARG A 27 -8.65 -14.80 4.60
C ARG A 27 -10.15 -14.62 4.83
N ASP A 28 -10.69 -13.48 4.42
CA ASP A 28 -12.14 -13.22 4.43
C ASP A 28 -12.85 -13.69 3.14
N GLY A 29 -12.12 -14.21 2.17
CA GLY A 29 -12.66 -14.56 0.85
C GLY A 29 -12.74 -13.38 -0.12
N ALA A 30 -11.84 -12.40 -0.02
CA ALA A 30 -11.77 -11.30 -0.98
C ALA A 30 -11.20 -11.75 -2.33
N ASN A 31 -11.58 -11.05 -3.40
CA ASN A 31 -10.96 -11.14 -4.71
C ASN A 31 -9.81 -10.12 -4.79
N VAL A 32 -8.65 -10.53 -5.27
CA VAL A 32 -7.45 -9.67 -5.32
C VAL A 32 -6.82 -9.67 -6.70
N ALA A 33 -6.79 -8.52 -7.36
CA ALA A 33 -5.99 -8.29 -8.55
C ALA A 33 -4.63 -7.70 -8.15
N ILE A 34 -3.55 -8.36 -8.58
CA ILE A 34 -2.16 -8.01 -8.28
C ILE A 34 -1.57 -7.33 -9.51
N ALA A 35 -1.47 -6.00 -9.49
CA ALA A 35 -0.85 -5.23 -10.57
C ALA A 35 0.62 -4.95 -10.24
N ALA A 36 1.54 -5.70 -10.86
CA ALA A 36 2.98 -5.53 -10.66
C ALA A 36 3.79 -6.02 -11.87
N LYS A 37 5.05 -5.60 -11.95
CA LYS A 37 5.92 -5.86 -13.12
C LYS A 37 6.57 -7.24 -13.09
N THR A 38 6.76 -7.83 -11.91
CA THR A 38 7.62 -8.99 -11.73
C THR A 38 6.88 -10.28 -12.11
N THR A 39 7.22 -10.83 -13.25
CA THR A 39 6.72 -12.12 -13.77
C THR A 39 7.70 -13.27 -13.53
N ASP A 40 8.99 -12.95 -13.53
CA ASP A 40 10.06 -13.94 -13.45
C ASP A 40 10.75 -13.89 -12.08
N PRO A 41 11.15 -15.04 -11.52
CA PRO A 41 11.88 -15.09 -10.26
C PRO A 41 13.20 -14.31 -10.33
N ASN A 42 13.49 -13.54 -9.31
CA ASN A 42 14.77 -12.85 -9.15
C ASN A 42 15.39 -13.25 -7.80
N PRO A 43 16.61 -13.82 -7.76
CA PRO A 43 17.25 -14.25 -6.51
C PRO A 43 17.41 -13.13 -5.46
N LYS A 44 17.57 -11.88 -5.91
CA LYS A 44 17.71 -10.71 -5.02
C LYS A 44 16.38 -10.15 -4.52
N LEU A 45 15.28 -10.43 -5.25
CA LEU A 45 13.94 -9.91 -4.95
C LEU A 45 12.92 -11.04 -5.17
N PRO A 46 12.81 -11.99 -4.24
CA PRO A 46 11.90 -13.13 -4.37
C PRO A 46 10.44 -12.68 -4.46
N GLY A 47 9.63 -13.49 -5.13
CA GLY A 47 8.20 -13.24 -5.35
C GLY A 47 7.91 -12.65 -6.73
N THR A 48 6.90 -13.24 -7.37
CA THR A 48 6.33 -12.81 -8.66
C THR A 48 4.84 -12.57 -8.49
N ILE A 49 4.16 -12.02 -9.50
CA ILE A 49 2.68 -11.93 -9.48
C ILE A 49 2.04 -13.32 -9.39
N TYR A 50 2.68 -14.35 -9.92
CA TYR A 50 2.16 -15.73 -9.92
C TYR A 50 2.33 -16.42 -8.57
N THR A 51 3.51 -16.28 -7.94
CA THR A 51 3.70 -16.81 -6.57
C THR A 51 2.81 -16.10 -5.56
N ALA A 52 2.62 -14.79 -5.71
CA ALA A 52 1.69 -14.02 -4.89
C ALA A 52 0.24 -14.47 -5.08
N ALA A 53 -0.18 -14.76 -6.32
CA ALA A 53 -1.51 -15.29 -6.60
C ALA A 53 -1.74 -16.62 -5.88
N ALA A 54 -0.78 -17.56 -5.96
CA ALA A 54 -0.87 -18.83 -5.25
C ALA A 54 -0.97 -18.67 -3.73
N GLU A 55 -0.21 -17.73 -3.13
CA GLU A 55 -0.29 -17.45 -1.69
C GLU A 55 -1.64 -16.84 -1.27
N ILE A 56 -2.22 -15.97 -2.11
CA ILE A 56 -3.54 -15.36 -1.88
C ILE A 56 -4.63 -16.43 -1.96
N GLU A 57 -4.57 -17.32 -2.94
CA GLU A 57 -5.52 -18.43 -3.08
C GLU A 57 -5.40 -19.42 -1.91
N ALA A 58 -4.19 -19.74 -1.50
CA ALA A 58 -3.95 -20.57 -0.30
C ALA A 58 -4.49 -19.91 0.99
N ALA A 59 -4.57 -18.59 1.03
CA ALA A 59 -5.15 -17.84 2.14
C ALA A 59 -6.70 -17.82 2.13
N GLY A 60 -7.35 -18.30 1.07
CA GLY A 60 -8.82 -18.41 0.96
C GLY A 60 -9.48 -17.39 0.04
N GLY A 61 -8.70 -16.53 -0.65
CA GLY A 61 -9.21 -15.58 -1.62
C GLY A 61 -9.20 -16.11 -3.06
N ARG A 62 -9.55 -15.23 -4.00
CA ARG A 62 -9.37 -15.45 -5.44
C ARG A 62 -8.34 -14.45 -5.95
N ALA A 63 -7.38 -14.88 -6.76
CA ALA A 63 -6.31 -14.03 -7.24
C ALA A 63 -6.36 -13.82 -8.76
N LEU A 64 -6.01 -12.62 -9.23
CA LEU A 64 -5.81 -12.29 -10.63
C LEU A 64 -4.43 -11.62 -10.78
N PRO A 65 -3.40 -12.36 -11.23
CA PRO A 65 -2.09 -11.77 -11.50
C PRO A 65 -2.12 -10.97 -12.80
N LEU A 66 -1.73 -9.70 -12.75
CA LEU A 66 -1.69 -8.78 -13.87
C LEU A 66 -0.31 -8.16 -14.01
N GLN A 67 0.39 -8.45 -15.09
CA GLN A 67 1.63 -7.77 -15.41
C GLN A 67 1.31 -6.31 -15.76
N CYS A 68 1.83 -5.37 -14.95
CA CYS A 68 1.54 -3.96 -15.09
C CYS A 68 2.70 -3.09 -14.60
N ASP A 69 3.22 -2.22 -15.45
CA ASP A 69 4.02 -1.08 -15.03
C ASP A 69 3.08 0.10 -14.77
N ILE A 70 2.96 0.52 -13.52
CA ILE A 70 2.03 1.60 -13.15
C ILE A 70 2.43 2.98 -13.71
N ARG A 71 3.55 3.08 -14.41
CA ARG A 71 3.95 4.28 -15.15
C ARG A 71 3.34 4.35 -16.56
N ASP A 72 2.82 3.24 -17.04
CA ASP A 72 2.20 3.08 -18.36
C ASP A 72 0.68 3.16 -18.21
N ASP A 73 0.09 4.19 -18.81
CA ASP A 73 -1.34 4.48 -18.71
C ASP A 73 -2.22 3.42 -19.39
N ALA A 74 -1.78 2.88 -20.52
CA ALA A 74 -2.51 1.82 -21.21
C ALA A 74 -2.52 0.51 -20.39
N GLN A 75 -1.37 0.13 -19.81
CA GLN A 75 -1.30 -1.06 -18.95
C GLN A 75 -2.15 -0.91 -17.68
N VAL A 76 -2.17 0.28 -17.07
CA VAL A 76 -2.99 0.55 -15.87
C VAL A 76 -4.47 0.50 -16.20
N ALA A 77 -4.90 1.15 -17.28
CA ALA A 77 -6.29 1.12 -17.73
C ALA A 77 -6.75 -0.33 -18.05
N GLU A 78 -5.93 -1.09 -18.75
CA GLU A 78 -6.21 -2.48 -19.08
C GLU A 78 -6.25 -3.39 -17.86
N ALA A 79 -5.35 -3.20 -16.89
CA ALA A 79 -5.35 -3.96 -15.64
C ALA A 79 -6.63 -3.68 -14.81
N ALA A 80 -7.05 -2.42 -14.71
CA ALA A 80 -8.29 -2.06 -14.03
C ALA A 80 -9.53 -2.66 -14.73
N ARG A 81 -9.57 -2.60 -16.07
CA ARG A 81 -10.64 -3.19 -16.88
C ARG A 81 -10.73 -4.71 -16.68
N LYS A 82 -9.61 -5.43 -16.81
CA LYS A 82 -9.56 -6.89 -16.59
C LYS A 82 -9.99 -7.29 -15.18
N THR A 83 -9.62 -6.50 -14.17
CA THR A 83 -10.04 -6.74 -12.78
C THR A 83 -11.56 -6.63 -12.66
N ALA A 84 -12.13 -5.55 -13.20
CA ALA A 84 -13.56 -5.32 -13.14
C ALA A 84 -14.35 -6.39 -13.90
N GLU A 85 -13.85 -6.89 -15.03
CA GLU A 85 -14.47 -7.99 -15.79
C GLU A 85 -14.40 -9.31 -15.02
N ALA A 86 -13.24 -9.64 -14.45
CA ALA A 86 -13.03 -10.91 -13.74
C ALA A 86 -13.84 -11.01 -12.43
N PHE A 87 -14.06 -9.88 -11.74
CA PHE A 87 -14.63 -9.84 -10.41
C PHE A 87 -15.90 -8.96 -10.28
N ASN A 88 -16.45 -8.49 -11.40
CA ASN A 88 -17.65 -7.66 -11.46
C ASN A 88 -17.52 -6.31 -10.73
N GLY A 89 -16.37 -5.65 -10.87
CA GLY A 89 -16.08 -4.32 -10.33
C GLY A 89 -14.82 -4.25 -9.47
N ILE A 90 -14.54 -3.07 -8.93
CA ILE A 90 -13.46 -2.82 -7.97
C ILE A 90 -14.06 -2.06 -6.79
N ASP A 91 -13.89 -2.60 -5.58
CA ASP A 91 -14.37 -1.98 -4.34
C ASP A 91 -13.25 -1.23 -3.61
N ILE A 92 -12.02 -1.70 -3.75
CA ILE A 92 -10.87 -1.22 -2.98
C ILE A 92 -9.66 -1.08 -3.90
N LEU A 93 -9.02 0.10 -3.84
CA LEU A 93 -7.71 0.34 -4.44
C LEU A 93 -6.65 0.46 -3.35
N ILE A 94 -5.56 -0.29 -3.47
CA ILE A 94 -4.37 -0.17 -2.61
C ILE A 94 -3.21 0.35 -3.44
N ASN A 95 -2.85 1.63 -3.26
CA ASN A 95 -1.65 2.24 -3.84
C ASN A 95 -0.45 1.91 -2.95
N ASN A 96 0.17 0.75 -3.20
CA ASN A 96 1.32 0.26 -2.45
C ASN A 96 2.64 0.30 -3.24
N ALA A 97 2.60 0.24 -4.57
CA ALA A 97 3.82 0.29 -5.37
C ALA A 97 4.63 1.56 -5.08
N SER A 98 5.92 1.40 -4.84
CA SER A 98 6.82 2.50 -4.51
C SER A 98 8.24 2.23 -5.04
N ALA A 99 8.93 3.29 -5.46
CA ALA A 99 10.36 3.30 -5.71
C ALA A 99 11.06 4.11 -4.62
N ILE A 100 12.23 3.63 -4.19
CA ILE A 100 13.02 4.24 -3.12
C ILE A 100 14.45 4.53 -3.59
N ASN A 101 14.97 5.70 -3.22
CA ASN A 101 16.38 6.05 -3.30
C ASN A 101 16.68 7.09 -2.21
N LEU A 102 17.40 6.68 -1.17
CA LEU A 102 17.71 7.49 0.01
C LEU A 102 19.11 8.11 -0.14
N THR A 103 19.26 9.01 -1.10
CA THR A 103 20.54 9.72 -1.35
C THR A 103 20.32 11.23 -1.29
N PRO A 104 21.34 11.99 -0.84
CA PRO A 104 21.30 13.46 -0.90
C PRO A 104 21.28 13.93 -2.34
N THR A 105 20.95 15.20 -2.57
CA THR A 105 20.75 15.81 -3.89
C THR A 105 21.93 15.57 -4.84
N GLU A 106 23.15 15.78 -4.36
CA GLU A 106 24.36 15.60 -5.17
C GLU A 106 24.55 14.18 -5.67
N ALA A 107 24.17 13.18 -4.86
CA ALA A 107 24.36 11.76 -5.16
C ALA A 107 23.12 11.12 -5.82
N THR A 108 22.04 11.88 -6.04
CA THR A 108 20.80 11.37 -6.66
C THR A 108 20.86 11.42 -8.18
N PRO A 109 21.03 10.28 -8.90
CA PRO A 109 20.95 10.30 -10.35
C PRO A 109 19.57 10.72 -10.83
N ILE A 110 19.47 11.61 -11.84
CA ILE A 110 18.18 12.12 -12.31
C ILE A 110 17.23 11.00 -12.77
N LYS A 111 17.74 9.90 -13.34
CA LYS A 111 16.94 8.72 -13.66
C LYS A 111 16.28 8.06 -12.45
N ARG A 112 16.85 8.21 -11.25
CA ARG A 112 16.24 7.72 -10.00
C ARG A 112 15.17 8.68 -9.52
N PHE A 113 15.39 10.00 -9.67
CA PHE A 113 14.37 11.01 -9.44
C PHE A 113 13.14 10.73 -10.32
N ASP A 114 13.34 10.59 -11.64
CA ASP A 114 12.27 10.33 -12.62
C ASP A 114 11.53 9.02 -12.29
N LEU A 115 12.26 7.96 -11.90
CA LEU A 115 11.68 6.70 -11.49
C LEU A 115 10.78 6.86 -10.26
N MET A 116 11.26 7.57 -9.22
CA MET A 116 10.48 7.79 -7.99
C MET A 116 9.22 8.60 -8.28
N PHE A 117 9.32 9.68 -9.03
CA PHE A 117 8.15 10.48 -9.39
C PHE A 117 7.19 9.73 -10.31
N GLY A 118 7.71 9.00 -11.27
CA GLY A 118 6.91 8.17 -12.17
C GLY A 118 6.12 7.08 -11.45
N VAL A 119 6.76 6.39 -10.50
CA VAL A 119 6.11 5.31 -9.73
C VAL A 119 5.24 5.88 -8.61
N ASN A 120 5.82 6.72 -7.74
CA ASN A 120 5.15 7.12 -6.49
C ASN A 120 4.06 8.15 -6.75
N VAL A 121 4.35 9.22 -7.51
CA VAL A 121 3.41 10.33 -7.72
C VAL A 121 2.46 10.02 -8.88
N ARG A 122 3.03 9.95 -10.10
CA ARG A 122 2.24 9.73 -11.31
C ARG A 122 1.48 8.39 -11.24
N GLY A 123 2.14 7.32 -10.80
CA GLY A 123 1.53 6.00 -10.69
C GLY A 123 0.36 5.98 -9.69
N THR A 124 0.48 6.62 -8.54
CA THR A 124 -0.63 6.75 -7.57
C THR A 124 -1.82 7.51 -8.15
N PHE A 125 -1.58 8.64 -8.82
CA PHE A 125 -2.64 9.39 -9.47
C PHE A 125 -3.31 8.58 -10.58
N LEU A 126 -2.52 7.98 -11.45
CA LEU A 126 -2.97 7.23 -12.63
C LEU A 126 -3.81 6.00 -12.24
N THR A 127 -3.35 5.22 -11.27
CA THR A 127 -4.10 4.05 -10.79
C THR A 127 -5.41 4.44 -10.12
N THR A 128 -5.41 5.55 -9.37
CA THR A 128 -6.63 6.10 -8.77
C THR A 128 -7.61 6.55 -9.85
N GLN A 129 -7.13 7.27 -10.87
CA GLN A 129 -7.95 7.70 -12.01
C GLN A 129 -8.56 6.51 -12.76
N ALA A 130 -7.78 5.46 -13.05
CA ALA A 130 -8.25 4.29 -13.77
C ALA A 130 -9.27 3.45 -12.97
N CYS A 131 -9.13 3.39 -11.64
CA CYS A 131 -10.06 2.67 -10.78
C CYS A 131 -11.32 3.48 -10.42
N LEU A 132 -11.29 4.81 -10.52
CA LEU A 132 -12.38 5.69 -10.07
C LEU A 132 -13.77 5.35 -10.64
N PRO A 133 -13.94 5.03 -11.95
CA PRO A 133 -15.26 4.65 -12.46
C PRO A 133 -15.86 3.44 -11.76
N TYR A 134 -15.04 2.46 -11.43
CA TYR A 134 -15.46 1.23 -10.74
C TYR A 134 -15.72 1.47 -9.24
N LEU A 135 -14.92 2.33 -8.59
CA LEU A 135 -15.15 2.74 -7.21
C LEU A 135 -16.47 3.51 -7.06
N LYS A 136 -16.83 4.37 -8.03
CA LYS A 136 -18.15 5.04 -8.09
C LYS A 136 -19.28 4.02 -8.19
N GLN A 137 -19.18 3.03 -9.08
CA GLN A 137 -20.14 1.94 -9.18
C GLN A 137 -20.25 1.12 -7.88
N SER A 138 -19.12 0.90 -7.20
CA SER A 138 -19.08 0.25 -5.88
C SER A 138 -19.86 1.07 -4.83
N ALA A 139 -19.70 2.40 -4.83
CA ALA A 139 -20.43 3.30 -3.95
C ALA A 139 -21.95 3.27 -4.21
N GLU A 140 -22.36 3.34 -5.47
CA GLU A 140 -23.77 3.21 -5.89
C GLU A 140 -24.42 1.90 -5.41
N ARG A 141 -23.62 0.81 -5.42
CA ARG A 141 -24.01 -0.51 -4.91
C ARG A 141 -23.85 -0.63 -3.38
N ARG A 142 -23.51 0.44 -2.67
CA ARG A 142 -23.29 0.48 -1.20
C ARG A 142 -22.26 -0.55 -0.74
N ARG A 143 -21.19 -0.74 -1.51
CA ARG A 143 -20.14 -1.71 -1.21
C ARG A 143 -18.94 -1.12 -0.47
N ASN A 144 -19.10 0.03 0.19
CA ASN A 144 -18.10 0.64 1.07
C ASN A 144 -16.73 0.80 0.38
N PRO A 145 -16.62 1.62 -0.71
CA PRO A 145 -15.39 1.71 -1.48
C PRO A 145 -14.28 2.49 -0.77
N HIS A 146 -13.04 1.98 -0.89
CA HIS A 146 -11.86 2.60 -0.30
C HIS A 146 -10.71 2.75 -1.28
N VAL A 147 -9.97 3.85 -1.14
CA VAL A 147 -8.61 4.02 -1.66
C VAL A 147 -7.67 4.12 -0.46
N LEU A 148 -6.72 3.21 -0.34
CA LEU A 148 -5.68 3.23 0.68
C LEU A 148 -4.31 3.39 0.04
N THR A 149 -3.59 4.46 0.41
CA THR A 149 -2.27 4.76 -0.12
C THR A 149 -1.21 4.53 0.96
N LEU A 150 -0.16 3.77 0.65
CA LEU A 150 0.97 3.54 1.56
C LEU A 150 1.90 4.75 1.50
N SER A 151 1.52 5.82 2.21
CA SER A 151 2.24 7.09 2.23
C SER A 151 2.22 7.73 3.61
N PRO A 152 3.26 8.54 3.95
CA PRO A 152 3.43 9.11 5.29
C PRO A 152 2.50 10.30 5.54
N PRO A 153 2.30 10.67 6.81
CA PRO A 153 1.75 11.98 7.15
C PRO A 153 2.66 13.09 6.62
N LEU A 154 2.07 14.25 6.28
CA LEU A 154 2.80 15.41 5.78
C LEU A 154 3.47 16.17 6.94
N ASN A 155 4.67 15.75 7.29
CA ASN A 155 5.50 16.43 8.28
C ASN A 155 6.51 17.35 7.57
N MET A 156 6.30 18.66 7.61
CA MET A 156 7.08 19.65 6.85
C MET A 156 8.39 20.06 7.54
N GLU A 157 8.83 19.34 8.58
CA GLU A 157 10.13 19.61 9.22
C GLU A 157 11.28 19.38 8.25
N PRO A 158 12.25 20.32 8.13
CA PRO A 158 13.36 20.20 7.19
C PRO A 158 14.21 18.93 7.35
N ARG A 159 14.29 18.37 8.55
CA ARG A 159 15.03 17.12 8.82
C ARG A 159 14.56 15.93 7.96
N TRP A 160 13.30 15.92 7.54
CA TRP A 160 12.74 14.86 6.70
C TRP A 160 13.06 15.02 5.23
N PHE A 161 13.49 16.23 4.82
CA PHE A 161 13.88 16.51 3.44
C PHE A 161 15.39 16.39 3.25
N ALA A 162 16.18 16.95 4.17
CA ALA A 162 17.62 17.15 4.00
C ALA A 162 18.41 15.88 3.59
N PRO A 163 18.15 14.67 4.16
CA PRO A 163 18.92 13.49 3.78
C PRO A 163 18.58 12.92 2.40
N HIS A 164 17.35 13.17 1.90
CA HIS A 164 16.82 12.50 0.70
C HIS A 164 15.67 13.30 0.05
N VAL A 165 15.94 14.52 -0.36
CA VAL A 165 14.94 15.46 -0.90
C VAL A 165 14.03 14.82 -1.95
N ALA A 166 14.59 14.14 -2.94
CA ALA A 166 13.82 13.53 -4.03
C ALA A 166 12.84 12.44 -3.54
N TYR A 167 13.25 11.61 -2.59
CA TYR A 167 12.39 10.58 -2.03
C TYR A 167 11.26 11.17 -1.20
N THR A 168 11.57 12.15 -0.33
CA THR A 168 10.56 12.84 0.49
C THR A 168 9.51 13.51 -0.39
N MET A 169 9.94 14.28 -1.41
CA MET A 169 9.02 14.89 -2.36
C MET A 169 8.12 13.86 -3.04
N ALA A 170 8.68 12.72 -3.48
CA ALA A 170 7.92 11.68 -4.15
C ALA A 170 6.91 11.00 -3.21
N LYS A 171 7.29 10.72 -1.94
CA LYS A 171 6.36 10.15 -0.95
C LYS A 171 5.29 11.14 -0.54
N TYR A 172 5.64 12.41 -0.38
CA TYR A 172 4.65 13.46 -0.08
C TYR A 172 3.73 13.74 -1.26
N GLY A 173 4.19 13.57 -2.49
CA GLY A 173 3.33 13.61 -3.68
C GLY A 173 2.20 12.55 -3.62
N MET A 174 2.48 11.32 -3.13
CA MET A 174 1.43 10.33 -2.86
C MET A 174 0.46 10.84 -1.78
N SER A 175 0.97 11.43 -0.71
CA SER A 175 0.16 11.98 0.39
C SER A 175 -0.69 13.17 -0.06
N MET A 176 -0.18 14.00 -0.96
CA MET A 176 -0.95 15.08 -1.57
C MET A 176 -2.10 14.56 -2.44
N CYS A 177 -1.91 13.43 -3.14
CA CYS A 177 -3.00 12.74 -3.82
C CYS A 177 -4.09 12.31 -2.81
N VAL A 178 -3.70 11.82 -1.63
CA VAL A 178 -4.68 11.45 -0.59
C VAL A 178 -5.50 12.65 -0.15
N LEU A 179 -4.88 13.80 0.14
CA LEU A 179 -5.59 15.03 0.51
C LEU A 179 -6.58 15.48 -0.57
N GLY A 180 -6.11 15.58 -1.81
CA GLY A 180 -6.94 16.05 -2.91
C GLY A 180 -8.09 15.11 -3.23
N HIS A 181 -7.79 13.82 -3.43
CA HIS A 181 -8.81 12.84 -3.75
C HIS A 181 -9.81 12.60 -2.60
N ALA A 182 -9.40 12.75 -1.34
CA ALA A 182 -10.32 12.61 -0.20
C ALA A 182 -11.46 13.62 -0.27
N GLU A 183 -11.16 14.88 -0.58
CA GLU A 183 -12.19 15.92 -0.71
C GLU A 183 -12.95 15.80 -2.05
N GLU A 184 -12.25 15.50 -3.15
CA GLU A 184 -12.86 15.31 -4.48
C GLU A 184 -13.87 14.15 -4.49
N PHE A 185 -13.58 13.04 -3.80
CA PHE A 185 -14.40 11.81 -3.87
C PHE A 185 -15.44 11.72 -2.74
N LYS A 186 -15.40 12.62 -1.78
CA LYS A 186 -16.36 12.70 -0.67
C LYS A 186 -17.83 12.73 -1.13
N PRO A 187 -18.21 13.48 -2.20
CA PRO A 187 -19.60 13.47 -2.70
C PRO A 187 -20.07 12.11 -3.23
N TYR A 188 -19.13 11.22 -3.56
CA TYR A 188 -19.44 9.87 -4.04
C TYR A 188 -19.47 8.84 -2.90
N GLY A 189 -19.12 9.21 -1.67
CA GLY A 189 -19.01 8.26 -0.55
C GLY A 189 -17.83 7.28 -0.68
N ILE A 190 -16.74 7.69 -1.33
CA ILE A 190 -15.51 6.92 -1.49
C ILE A 190 -14.50 7.41 -0.45
N ALA A 191 -14.05 6.53 0.42
CA ALA A 191 -12.99 6.84 1.38
C ALA A 191 -11.61 6.89 0.69
N VAL A 192 -10.81 7.90 1.00
CA VAL A 192 -9.41 7.99 0.57
C VAL A 192 -8.55 8.29 1.80
N ASN A 193 -7.67 7.35 2.16
CA ASN A 193 -6.83 7.46 3.35
C ASN A 193 -5.38 7.04 3.05
N ALA A 194 -4.46 7.45 3.91
CA ALA A 194 -3.08 7.00 3.93
C ALA A 194 -2.85 6.06 5.11
N LEU A 195 -1.88 5.15 4.97
CA LEU A 195 -1.37 4.30 6.04
C LEU A 195 0.17 4.32 6.01
N TRP A 196 0.80 4.52 7.17
CA TRP A 196 2.24 4.52 7.34
C TRP A 196 2.66 3.71 8.57
N PRO A 197 3.78 2.98 8.53
CA PRO A 197 4.24 2.22 9.67
C PRO A 197 4.87 3.12 10.77
N ARG A 198 4.64 2.78 12.04
CA ARG A 198 5.30 3.42 13.18
C ARG A 198 6.79 3.07 13.24
N THR A 199 7.11 1.84 12.91
CA THR A 199 8.45 1.29 12.97
C THR A 199 8.83 0.66 11.65
N VAL A 200 10.12 0.56 11.40
CA VAL A 200 10.65 -0.06 10.18
C VAL A 200 10.05 -1.45 9.95
N ILE A 201 9.57 -1.70 8.74
CA ILE A 201 8.97 -3.00 8.35
C ILE A 201 9.97 -3.82 7.55
N GLN A 202 10.21 -5.07 7.97
CA GLN A 202 11.11 -5.98 7.26
C GLN A 202 10.55 -6.34 5.88
N THR A 203 11.16 -5.77 4.85
CA THR A 203 10.87 -6.04 3.44
C THR A 203 12.16 -6.15 2.65
N ALA A 204 12.08 -6.68 1.42
CA ALA A 204 13.24 -6.71 0.52
C ALA A 204 13.83 -5.31 0.24
N ALA A 205 13.03 -4.25 0.32
CA ALA A 205 13.50 -2.88 0.15
C ALA A 205 14.51 -2.46 1.23
N LEU A 206 14.41 -2.99 2.45
CA LEU A 206 15.34 -2.68 3.55
C LEU A 206 16.75 -3.22 3.33
N GLN A 207 16.93 -4.26 2.51
CA GLN A 207 18.26 -4.78 2.18
C GLN A 207 19.15 -3.72 1.52
N MET A 208 18.55 -2.64 1.01
CA MET A 208 19.24 -1.50 0.39
C MET A 208 19.59 -0.39 1.40
N ILE A 209 19.18 -0.51 2.67
CA ILE A 209 19.39 0.51 3.71
C ILE A 209 20.45 -0.04 4.71
N PRO A 210 21.67 0.52 4.71
CA PRO A 210 22.72 0.09 5.65
C PRO A 210 22.29 0.30 7.10
N GLY A 211 22.71 -0.62 7.97
CA GLY A 211 22.52 -0.51 9.43
C GLY A 211 21.15 -0.98 9.96
N ILE A 212 20.21 -1.31 9.10
CA ILE A 212 18.94 -1.92 9.53
C ILE A 212 19.14 -3.43 9.70
N ARG A 213 18.79 -3.95 10.86
CA ARG A 213 18.87 -5.38 11.22
C ARG A 213 17.48 -5.91 11.59
N PRO A 214 17.25 -7.25 11.55
CA PRO A 214 15.95 -7.84 11.87
C PRO A 214 15.36 -7.42 13.21
N GLU A 215 16.20 -7.28 14.26
CA GLU A 215 15.76 -6.83 15.58
C GLU A 215 15.21 -5.40 15.63
N HIS A 216 15.49 -4.60 14.61
CA HIS A 216 14.96 -3.24 14.46
C HIS A 216 13.58 -3.20 13.84
N CYS A 217 13.08 -4.33 13.34
CA CYS A 217 11.95 -4.37 12.41
C CYS A 217 10.74 -5.09 12.98
N ARG A 218 9.59 -4.69 12.47
CA ARG A 218 8.37 -5.50 12.53
C ARG A 218 8.12 -6.21 11.21
N THR A 219 7.32 -7.27 11.27
CA THR A 219 6.87 -8.00 10.09
C THR A 219 5.81 -7.19 9.33
N PRO A 220 5.64 -7.40 8.01
CA PRO A 220 4.59 -6.76 7.23
C PRO A 220 3.16 -7.04 7.71
N ALA A 221 2.97 -8.04 8.57
CA ALA A 221 1.66 -8.41 9.12
C ALA A 221 0.99 -7.25 9.89
N ILE A 222 1.77 -6.40 10.59
CA ILE A 222 1.20 -5.24 11.29
C ILE A 222 0.51 -4.28 10.32
N MET A 223 1.14 -4.02 9.17
CA MET A 223 0.57 -3.16 8.13
C MET A 223 -0.66 -3.81 7.49
N ALA A 224 -0.65 -5.13 7.35
CA ALA A 224 -1.77 -5.88 6.80
C ALA A 224 -3.00 -5.83 7.73
N ASP A 225 -2.82 -6.03 9.02
CA ASP A 225 -3.91 -5.95 10.00
C ASP A 225 -4.44 -4.52 10.16
N ALA A 226 -3.57 -3.51 10.15
CA ALA A 226 -3.97 -2.10 10.15
C ALA A 226 -4.75 -1.72 8.89
N ALA A 227 -4.28 -2.13 7.70
CA ALA A 227 -4.99 -1.92 6.45
C ALA A 227 -6.37 -2.59 6.49
N TYR A 228 -6.45 -3.84 6.95
CA TYR A 228 -7.70 -4.56 7.09
C TYR A 228 -8.68 -3.84 8.03
N ALA A 229 -8.20 -3.31 9.15
CA ALA A 229 -9.03 -2.54 10.06
C ALA A 229 -9.61 -1.27 9.40
N ILE A 230 -8.77 -0.51 8.67
CA ILE A 230 -9.18 0.69 7.94
C ILE A 230 -10.22 0.36 6.86
N LEU A 231 -10.01 -0.70 6.08
CA LEU A 231 -10.91 -1.11 4.98
C LEU A 231 -12.28 -1.60 5.48
N ASN A 232 -12.41 -1.89 6.77
CA ASN A 232 -13.67 -2.23 7.43
C ASN A 232 -14.34 -1.02 8.13
N MET A 233 -13.73 0.16 8.13
CA MET A 233 -14.38 1.39 8.61
C MET A 233 -15.43 1.86 7.59
N ASP A 234 -16.36 2.70 8.03
CA ASP A 234 -17.36 3.27 7.12
C ASP A 234 -16.72 4.31 6.19
N ALA A 235 -16.82 4.10 4.88
CA ALA A 235 -16.21 4.94 3.87
C ALA A 235 -16.78 6.37 3.85
N ALA A 236 -18.06 6.54 4.20
CA ALA A 236 -18.69 7.85 4.17
C ALA A 236 -18.15 8.79 5.28
N SER A 237 -17.71 8.22 6.39
CA SER A 237 -17.23 8.99 7.55
C SER A 237 -15.71 8.94 7.76
N THR A 238 -14.99 8.04 7.09
CA THR A 238 -13.56 7.80 7.32
C THR A 238 -12.74 8.12 6.06
N THR A 239 -12.51 9.40 5.80
CA THR A 239 -11.75 9.87 4.64
C THR A 239 -10.80 11.01 5.01
N GLY A 240 -9.70 11.18 4.27
CA GLY A 240 -8.71 12.24 4.48
C GLY A 240 -7.72 12.01 5.63
N ASN A 241 -7.68 10.79 6.18
CA ASN A 241 -6.83 10.50 7.34
C ASN A 241 -5.45 9.97 6.90
N PHE A 242 -4.44 10.31 7.72
CA PHE A 242 -3.09 9.76 7.67
C PHE A 242 -2.91 8.84 8.87
N PHE A 243 -3.23 7.59 8.68
CA PHE A 243 -3.19 6.58 9.73
C PHE A 243 -1.77 6.07 9.98
N ILE A 244 -1.50 5.76 11.25
CA ILE A 244 -0.32 5.01 11.67
C ILE A 244 -0.78 3.63 12.14
N ASP A 245 -0.11 2.59 11.70
CA ASP A 245 -0.46 1.19 11.94
C ASP A 245 -0.81 0.89 13.41
N GLU A 246 0.11 1.21 14.35
CA GLU A 246 -0.14 1.01 15.77
C GLU A 246 -1.35 1.78 16.29
N THR A 247 -1.56 3.02 15.80
CA THR A 247 -2.68 3.85 16.25
C THR A 247 -4.00 3.22 15.82
N VAL A 248 -4.07 2.72 14.59
CA VAL A 248 -5.24 1.99 14.08
C VAL A 248 -5.52 0.75 14.90
N LEU A 249 -4.51 -0.07 15.14
CA LEU A 249 -4.67 -1.34 15.85
C LEU A 249 -5.01 -1.14 17.35
N ARG A 250 -4.50 -0.08 17.99
CA ARG A 250 -4.93 0.32 19.34
C ARG A 250 -6.42 0.71 19.34
N GLY A 251 -6.84 1.49 18.36
CA GLY A 251 -8.26 1.84 18.18
C GLY A 251 -9.15 0.60 17.93
N ALA A 252 -8.60 -0.46 17.36
CA ALA A 252 -9.26 -1.75 17.18
C ALA A 252 -9.18 -2.67 18.42
N GLY A 253 -8.63 -2.20 19.56
CA GLY A 253 -8.61 -2.91 20.84
C GLY A 253 -7.30 -3.62 21.19
N MET A 254 -6.23 -3.48 20.39
CA MET A 254 -4.94 -4.09 20.72
C MET A 254 -4.25 -3.38 21.89
N SER A 255 -3.78 -4.16 22.86
CA SER A 255 -2.95 -3.70 23.98
C SER A 255 -1.47 -3.59 23.58
N ASN A 256 -0.65 -2.96 24.44
CA ASN A 256 0.79 -2.87 24.22
C ASN A 256 1.48 -4.23 24.10
N GLY A 257 1.01 -5.24 24.83
CA GLY A 257 1.57 -6.60 24.78
C GLY A 257 1.32 -7.30 23.45
N ASP A 258 0.22 -7.00 22.78
CA ASP A 258 -0.16 -7.65 21.54
C ASP A 258 0.76 -7.31 20.35
N PHE A 259 1.42 -6.15 20.41
CA PHE A 259 2.36 -5.74 19.35
C PHE A 259 3.64 -6.59 19.29
N ALA A 260 3.95 -7.35 20.34
CA ALA A 260 5.12 -8.23 20.37
C ALA A 260 5.07 -9.30 19.27
N GLN A 261 3.86 -9.75 18.86
CA GLN A 261 3.67 -10.74 17.80
C GLN A 261 4.18 -10.28 16.43
N TYR A 262 4.29 -8.96 16.21
CA TYR A 262 4.77 -8.40 14.95
C TYR A 262 6.29 -8.20 14.92
N SER A 263 7.01 -8.37 16.03
CA SER A 263 8.46 -8.23 16.03
C SER A 263 9.12 -9.36 15.24
N VAL A 264 10.05 -9.00 14.33
CA VAL A 264 10.79 -9.99 13.54
C VAL A 264 11.62 -10.89 14.44
N VAL A 265 12.28 -10.29 15.45
CA VAL A 265 12.97 -11.01 16.53
C VAL A 265 12.09 -10.95 17.77
N PRO A 266 11.55 -12.08 18.25
CA PRO A 266 10.70 -12.10 19.44
C PRO A 266 11.37 -11.44 20.66
N GLY A 267 10.64 -10.55 21.32
CA GLY A 267 11.11 -9.85 22.52
C GLY A 267 12.10 -8.71 22.27
N SER A 268 12.37 -8.36 21.01
CA SER A 268 13.24 -7.21 20.70
C SER A 268 12.70 -5.91 21.30
N LYS A 269 13.60 -5.14 21.91
CA LYS A 269 13.36 -3.78 22.42
C LYS A 269 14.07 -2.71 21.56
N GLN A 270 14.64 -3.12 20.42
CA GLN A 270 15.47 -2.26 19.56
C GLN A 270 14.73 -1.79 18.30
N LEU A 271 13.40 -1.79 18.32
CA LEU A 271 12.61 -1.33 17.19
C LEU A 271 12.96 0.11 16.83
N LEU A 272 13.24 0.37 15.55
CA LEU A 272 13.52 1.71 15.06
C LEU A 272 12.24 2.37 14.52
N PRO A 273 12.03 3.66 14.79
CA PRO A 273 10.96 4.42 14.15
C PRO A 273 11.18 4.47 12.63
N ASP A 274 10.08 4.49 11.88
CA ASP A 274 10.15 4.72 10.43
C ASP A 274 10.32 6.22 10.12
N LEU A 275 10.61 6.54 8.86
CA LEU A 275 10.78 7.91 8.39
C LEU A 275 9.48 8.72 8.57
N PHE A 276 9.61 10.04 8.73
CA PHE A 276 8.52 11.02 8.78
C PHE A 276 7.67 11.05 10.08
N LEU A 277 8.12 10.38 11.13
CA LEU A 277 7.44 10.33 12.43
C LEU A 277 8.27 10.96 13.57
#